data_6fb869af98586d43ff054490efeaf973
#
_entry.id   6fb869af98586d43ff054490efeaf973
#
_cell.length_a   1.000
_cell.length_b   1.000
_cell.length_c   1.000
_cell.angle_alpha   90.00
_cell.angle_beta   90.00
_cell.angle_gamma   90.00
#
_symmetry.space_group_name_H-M   'P 1'
#
loop_
_entity.id
_entity.type
_entity.pdbx_description
1 polymer ?
#
loop_
_entity_poly.entity_id
_entity_poly.type
_entity_poly.pdbx_seq_one_letter_code
_entity_poly.pdbx_strand_id
1 'polypeptide(L)'
;MSLKIGKVDKICRSRLFLVLVIIFALPSLFFLFKKGNYEPHDLHHIADIYEMYRAFSSGQFPPRLGPDFSFGFGYPLFNYYYLLPFYVGAFFVFLTKSLILSYKLTFILPMFLSVFAMFVFLRRVFGNLPALVGALLYTYTPYRAVQLYVRGAVGEVWIMALLPLVAWSFLKVLSKPSLGNVASSSILLFFFLISHNYLSFLSLPLVLILVLFLSDKVNIKRVLKYFALLITLSLGASSYWWAPAILEKKLVSSQTPFPLYDHFPFLRQLIFPSWGYGASLWGSGDGMSFQIGVVNLLVLFSLLLLLTFKRGLFVRRFLRLSVFLVLTFFVLVFFMNVRSYPLWRLIPFYDFIQFPWRLLIYTTFVSSLMSAVLVRVLPDRWKNVSALVIIVLSFVLTVGYFKPEKLVYKKDDDYLARFFADRTMQGRRDSISPEYLGYSEDYLLLPKWVSERAKTKPKEKIEVTNGILSYSEINPVRYEATVTAEKQGLVVFHSYYFPGWEVKLNGKTVPALVNQPYGDIKLEVPQGENKIEFYWKETKLRLIFDLISVASFLALLYILFNSYIRKREL
;
A
#
# COMPACT_ATOMS: atom_id res chain seq x y z
N MET A 1 -24.24 -37.80 -22.56
CA MET A 1 -23.70 -36.70 -23.41
C MET A 1 -24.18 -35.31 -23.03
N SER A 2 -25.39 -35.11 -22.48
CA SER A 2 -25.97 -33.82 -22.06
C SER A 2 -25.26 -33.13 -20.88
N LEU A 3 -24.67 -33.88 -19.93
CA LEU A 3 -23.96 -33.35 -18.77
C LEU A 3 -22.60 -32.68 -19.09
N LYS A 4 -21.95 -33.05 -20.19
CA LYS A 4 -20.68 -32.43 -20.64
C LYS A 4 -20.91 -31.06 -21.33
N ILE A 5 -21.99 -30.94 -22.10
CA ILE A 5 -22.32 -29.70 -22.81
C ILE A 5 -22.64 -28.57 -21.82
N GLY A 6 -23.42 -28.84 -20.76
CA GLY A 6 -23.75 -27.83 -19.74
C GLY A 6 -22.56 -27.35 -18.89
N LYS A 7 -21.49 -28.17 -18.76
CA LYS A 7 -20.28 -27.81 -18.03
C LYS A 7 -19.34 -26.93 -18.87
N VAL A 8 -19.24 -27.21 -20.17
CA VAL A 8 -18.48 -26.42 -21.15
C VAL A 8 -19.11 -25.04 -21.33
N ASP A 9 -20.44 -24.95 -21.48
CA ASP A 9 -21.16 -23.70 -21.57
C ASP A 9 -20.99 -22.81 -20.33
N LYS A 10 -21.03 -23.38 -19.13
CA LYS A 10 -20.78 -22.63 -17.88
C LYS A 10 -19.35 -22.07 -17.81
N ILE A 11 -18.37 -22.81 -18.29
CA ILE A 11 -16.96 -22.38 -18.31
C ILE A 11 -16.75 -21.29 -19.37
N CYS A 12 -17.29 -21.46 -20.59
CA CYS A 12 -17.20 -20.47 -21.65
C CYS A 12 -17.89 -19.15 -21.26
N ARG A 13 -19.10 -19.19 -20.71
CA ARG A 13 -19.80 -18.01 -20.20
C ARG A 13 -18.99 -17.32 -19.08
N SER A 14 -18.38 -18.09 -18.17
CA SER A 14 -17.56 -17.52 -17.10
C SER A 14 -16.31 -16.81 -17.62
N ARG A 15 -15.66 -17.35 -18.66
CA ARG A 15 -14.50 -16.73 -19.32
C ARG A 15 -14.88 -15.45 -20.04
N LEU A 16 -16.01 -15.45 -20.75
CA LEU A 16 -16.53 -14.25 -21.40
C LEU A 16 -16.73 -13.08 -20.41
N PHE A 17 -17.39 -13.34 -19.26
CA PHE A 17 -17.57 -12.30 -18.23
C PHE A 17 -16.25 -11.77 -17.68
N LEU A 18 -15.25 -12.63 -17.54
CA LEU A 18 -13.91 -12.21 -17.08
C LEU A 18 -13.22 -11.31 -18.13
N VAL A 19 -13.31 -11.67 -19.40
CA VAL A 19 -12.79 -10.84 -20.51
C VAL A 19 -13.49 -9.48 -20.55
N LEU A 20 -14.81 -9.46 -20.42
CA LEU A 20 -15.58 -8.21 -20.36
C LEU A 20 -15.14 -7.32 -19.19
N VAL A 21 -14.94 -7.89 -18.01
CA VAL A 21 -14.46 -7.15 -16.83
C VAL A 21 -13.12 -6.46 -17.12
N ILE A 22 -12.18 -7.16 -17.76
CA ILE A 22 -10.87 -6.62 -18.12
C ILE A 22 -11.00 -5.52 -19.17
N ILE A 23 -11.76 -5.77 -20.25
CA ILE A 23 -11.97 -4.79 -21.35
C ILE A 23 -12.62 -3.51 -20.80
N PHE A 24 -13.66 -3.63 -19.99
CA PHE A 24 -14.34 -2.46 -19.42
C PHE A 24 -13.49 -1.73 -18.36
N ALA A 25 -12.41 -2.33 -17.83
CA ALA A 25 -11.47 -1.63 -16.95
C ALA A 25 -10.44 -0.77 -17.72
N LEU A 26 -10.15 -1.09 -18.99
CA LEU A 26 -9.13 -0.39 -19.79
C LEU A 26 -9.31 1.14 -19.86
N PRO A 27 -10.52 1.70 -20.06
CA PRO A 27 -10.68 3.15 -20.11
C PRO A 27 -10.22 3.87 -18.83
N SER A 28 -10.33 3.24 -17.66
CA SER A 28 -9.86 3.82 -16.40
C SER A 28 -8.34 3.97 -16.34
N LEU A 29 -7.61 3.24 -17.18
CA LEU A 29 -6.14 3.21 -17.25
C LEU A 29 -5.57 3.94 -18.48
N PHE A 30 -6.42 4.49 -19.32
CA PHE A 30 -6.04 5.04 -20.63
C PHE A 30 -4.83 5.99 -20.56
N PHE A 31 -4.81 6.90 -19.60
CA PHE A 31 -3.73 7.88 -19.46
C PHE A 31 -2.42 7.27 -18.94
N LEU A 32 -2.46 6.13 -18.23
CA LEU A 32 -1.24 5.43 -17.82
C LEU A 32 -0.51 4.76 -19.00
N PHE A 33 -1.23 4.44 -20.08
CA PHE A 33 -0.63 3.89 -21.30
C PHE A 33 -0.08 4.96 -22.24
N LYS A 34 -0.42 6.25 -22.03
CA LYS A 34 0.13 7.34 -22.85
C LYS A 34 1.60 7.60 -22.54
N LYS A 35 2.32 8.16 -23.53
CA LYS A 35 3.65 8.72 -23.32
C LYS A 35 3.61 9.84 -22.29
N GLY A 36 4.76 10.11 -21.65
CA GLY A 36 4.85 11.07 -20.54
C GLY A 36 4.43 10.46 -19.20
N ASN A 37 4.41 11.26 -18.18
CA ASN A 37 3.99 10.91 -16.84
C ASN A 37 2.97 11.94 -16.33
N TYR A 38 2.42 11.74 -15.16
CA TYR A 38 1.58 12.69 -14.43
C TYR A 38 2.17 12.93 -13.04
N GLU A 39 1.91 14.08 -12.48
CA GLU A 39 2.46 14.48 -11.17
C GLU A 39 1.30 14.61 -10.16
N PRO A 40 0.94 13.52 -9.46
CA PRO A 40 -0.06 13.55 -8.40
C PRO A 40 0.53 14.09 -7.09
N HIS A 41 -0.29 14.21 -6.04
CA HIS A 41 0.17 14.70 -4.73
C HIS A 41 1.33 13.84 -4.16
N ASP A 42 1.19 12.52 -4.19
CA ASP A 42 2.16 11.58 -3.62
C ASP A 42 3.23 11.17 -4.67
N LEU A 43 3.74 12.15 -5.45
CA LEU A 43 4.76 11.89 -6.49
C LEU A 43 6.06 11.30 -5.92
N HIS A 44 6.35 11.53 -4.63
CA HIS A 44 7.53 10.99 -3.95
C HIS A 44 7.63 9.46 -4.05
N HIS A 45 6.53 8.74 -4.28
CA HIS A 45 6.58 7.30 -4.50
C HIS A 45 7.48 6.86 -5.66
N ILE A 46 7.77 7.74 -6.61
CA ILE A 46 8.74 7.45 -7.66
C ILE A 46 10.15 7.34 -7.08
N ALA A 47 10.48 8.21 -6.10
CA ALA A 47 11.74 8.16 -5.36
C ALA A 47 11.81 6.93 -4.43
N ASP A 48 10.72 6.58 -3.76
CA ASP A 48 10.65 5.38 -2.91
C ASP A 48 10.90 4.09 -3.72
N ILE A 49 10.36 4.00 -4.94
CA ILE A 49 10.62 2.88 -5.86
C ILE A 49 12.10 2.82 -6.25
N TYR A 50 12.72 3.95 -6.53
CA TYR A 50 14.15 4.01 -6.86
C TYR A 50 15.02 3.57 -5.68
N GLU A 51 14.75 4.08 -4.48
CA GLU A 51 15.48 3.70 -3.27
C GLU A 51 15.30 2.22 -2.92
N MET A 52 14.10 1.68 -3.13
CA MET A 52 13.86 0.24 -2.96
C MET A 52 14.69 -0.59 -3.96
N TYR A 53 14.76 -0.16 -5.22
CA TYR A 53 15.60 -0.79 -6.24
C TYR A 53 17.08 -0.71 -5.86
N ARG A 54 17.55 0.43 -5.35
CA ARG A 54 18.92 0.63 -4.86
C ARG A 54 19.22 -0.26 -3.66
N ALA A 55 18.30 -0.35 -2.71
CA ALA A 55 18.45 -1.20 -1.52
C ALA A 55 18.67 -2.67 -1.93
N PHE A 56 17.86 -3.21 -2.85
CA PHE A 56 18.08 -4.56 -3.37
C PHE A 56 19.40 -4.71 -4.14
N SER A 57 19.74 -3.73 -4.96
CA SER A 57 20.99 -3.75 -5.73
C SER A 57 22.23 -3.70 -4.84
N SER A 58 22.12 -3.16 -3.62
CA SER A 58 23.17 -3.12 -2.60
C SER A 58 23.18 -4.32 -1.66
N GLY A 59 22.29 -5.29 -1.87
CA GLY A 59 22.21 -6.50 -1.04
C GLY A 59 21.48 -6.31 0.29
N GLN A 60 20.77 -5.21 0.52
CA GLN A 60 19.90 -5.08 1.68
C GLN A 60 18.68 -6.01 1.54
N PHE A 61 18.55 -6.98 2.42
CA PHE A 61 17.38 -7.84 2.49
C PHE A 61 17.12 -8.28 3.94
N PRO A 62 15.98 -7.86 4.54
CA PRO A 62 15.01 -6.91 4.01
C PRO A 62 15.57 -5.48 3.94
N PRO A 63 15.09 -4.64 3.00
CA PRO A 63 15.43 -3.22 2.94
C PRO A 63 14.98 -2.48 4.19
N ARG A 64 15.84 -1.56 4.70
CA ARG A 64 15.57 -0.73 5.87
C ARG A 64 15.79 0.75 5.59
N LEU A 65 16.90 1.08 4.95
CA LEU A 65 17.33 2.45 4.69
C LEU A 65 17.00 2.89 3.27
N GLY A 66 16.63 4.16 3.11
CA GLY A 66 16.72 4.92 1.89
C GLY A 66 17.93 5.85 1.97
N PRO A 67 19.10 5.42 1.46
CA PRO A 67 20.38 6.08 1.73
C PRO A 67 20.57 7.41 1.01
N ASP A 68 19.88 7.64 -0.11
CA ASP A 68 20.03 8.85 -0.91
C ASP A 68 19.08 9.99 -0.47
N PHE A 69 18.08 9.69 0.36
CA PHE A 69 17.19 10.70 0.93
C PHE A 69 17.89 11.67 1.86
N SER A 70 17.24 12.79 2.14
CA SER A 70 17.71 13.78 3.11
C SER A 70 19.09 14.32 2.77
N PHE A 71 19.28 14.80 1.54
CA PHE A 71 20.58 15.31 1.03
C PHE A 71 21.70 14.25 1.08
N GLY A 72 21.34 12.96 1.01
CA GLY A 72 22.28 11.86 1.10
C GLY A 72 22.63 11.41 2.52
N PHE A 73 22.02 12.00 3.56
CA PHE A 73 22.18 11.51 4.93
C PHE A 73 21.45 10.18 5.13
N GLY A 74 20.39 9.93 4.38
CA GLY A 74 19.57 8.72 4.45
C GLY A 74 18.76 8.58 5.73
N TYR A 75 17.64 7.89 5.69
CA TYR A 75 16.84 7.60 6.88
C TYR A 75 16.10 6.25 6.72
N PRO A 76 15.63 5.66 7.83
CA PRO A 76 15.12 4.28 7.84
C PRO A 76 13.67 4.17 7.31
N LEU A 77 13.41 4.63 6.08
CA LEU A 77 12.08 4.69 5.48
C LEU A 77 11.40 3.31 5.50
N PHE A 78 12.08 2.30 4.96
CA PHE A 78 11.49 0.96 4.75
C PHE A 78 11.35 0.15 6.05
N ASN A 79 11.92 0.62 7.14
CA ASN A 79 11.69 0.04 8.46
C ASN A 79 10.27 0.37 8.98
N TYR A 80 9.65 1.45 8.47
CA TYR A 80 8.38 1.98 8.98
C TYR A 80 7.28 2.07 7.92
N TYR A 81 7.65 2.16 6.64
CA TYR A 81 6.69 2.36 5.55
C TYR A 81 6.26 1.02 4.95
N TYR A 82 5.09 0.96 4.32
CA TYR A 82 4.61 -0.26 3.67
C TYR A 82 5.51 -0.65 2.49
N LEU A 83 5.60 -1.95 2.19
CA LEU A 83 6.67 -2.47 1.33
C LEU A 83 6.18 -2.99 -0.03
N LEU A 84 4.98 -3.61 -0.10
CA LEU A 84 4.55 -4.34 -1.29
C LEU A 84 4.57 -3.51 -2.58
N PRO A 85 4.01 -2.28 -2.64
CA PRO A 85 4.05 -1.48 -3.85
C PRO A 85 5.48 -1.18 -4.33
N PHE A 86 6.40 -0.93 -3.39
CA PHE A 86 7.78 -0.60 -3.71
C PHE A 86 8.59 -1.83 -4.11
N TYR A 87 8.33 -3.02 -3.54
CA TYR A 87 8.89 -4.27 -4.02
C TYR A 87 8.52 -4.53 -5.48
N VAL A 88 7.23 -4.34 -5.80
CA VAL A 88 6.74 -4.51 -7.17
C VAL A 88 7.32 -3.44 -8.10
N GLY A 89 7.38 -2.19 -7.64
CA GLY A 89 8.01 -1.09 -8.39
C GLY A 89 9.49 -1.35 -8.68
N ALA A 90 10.26 -1.75 -7.68
CA ALA A 90 11.68 -2.09 -7.83
C ALA A 90 11.89 -3.29 -8.79
N PHE A 91 11.03 -4.31 -8.70
CA PHE A 91 11.04 -5.42 -9.65
C PHE A 91 10.81 -4.95 -11.09
N PHE A 92 9.87 -4.03 -11.31
CA PHE A 92 9.65 -3.45 -12.63
C PHE A 92 10.83 -2.58 -13.09
N VAL A 93 11.50 -1.82 -12.19
CA VAL A 93 12.74 -1.09 -12.55
C VAL A 93 13.81 -2.07 -13.01
N PHE A 94 13.97 -3.19 -12.33
CA PHE A 94 14.92 -4.24 -12.74
C PHE A 94 14.62 -4.77 -14.15
N LEU A 95 13.34 -4.99 -14.48
CA LEU A 95 12.92 -5.53 -15.78
C LEU A 95 12.96 -4.50 -16.91
N THR A 96 12.44 -3.29 -16.67
CA THR A 96 12.19 -2.29 -17.71
C THR A 96 13.34 -1.32 -17.91
N LYS A 97 14.20 -1.19 -16.89
CA LYS A 97 15.25 -0.17 -16.80
C LYS A 97 14.71 1.26 -16.92
N SER A 98 13.42 1.48 -16.69
CA SER A 98 12.75 2.78 -16.69
C SER A 98 11.98 2.99 -15.40
N LEU A 99 12.26 4.10 -14.72
CA LEU A 99 11.65 4.49 -13.47
C LEU A 99 10.19 4.91 -13.69
N ILE A 100 9.94 5.75 -14.70
CA ILE A 100 8.59 6.23 -15.05
C ILE A 100 7.67 5.07 -15.44
N LEU A 101 8.15 4.16 -16.30
CA LEU A 101 7.35 3.00 -16.69
C LEU A 101 7.05 2.11 -15.50
N SER A 102 8.03 1.87 -14.63
CA SER A 102 7.87 1.08 -13.41
C SER A 102 6.87 1.70 -12.44
N TYR A 103 6.95 3.01 -12.24
CA TYR A 103 5.97 3.76 -11.46
C TYR A 103 4.54 3.56 -12.00
N LYS A 104 4.31 3.70 -13.31
CA LYS A 104 3.00 3.45 -13.93
C LYS A 104 2.53 2.01 -13.77
N LEU A 105 3.42 1.04 -13.97
CA LEU A 105 3.10 -0.38 -13.82
C LEU A 105 2.71 -0.73 -12.38
N THR A 106 3.25 -0.01 -11.38
CA THR A 106 2.89 -0.15 -9.97
C THR A 106 1.43 0.25 -9.69
N PHE A 107 0.80 1.05 -10.57
CA PHE A 107 -0.63 1.36 -10.53
C PHE A 107 -1.46 0.49 -11.49
N ILE A 108 -0.96 0.20 -12.68
CA ILE A 108 -1.67 -0.60 -13.69
C ILE A 108 -1.97 -2.01 -13.16
N LEU A 109 -0.96 -2.67 -12.59
CA LEU A 109 -1.10 -4.03 -12.08
C LEU A 109 -2.20 -4.17 -11.01
N PRO A 110 -2.22 -3.38 -9.91
CA PRO A 110 -3.26 -3.49 -8.89
C PRO A 110 -4.65 -3.04 -9.40
N MET A 111 -4.75 -2.19 -10.40
CA MET A 111 -6.03 -1.85 -11.00
C MET A 111 -6.66 -3.05 -11.72
N PHE A 112 -5.91 -3.78 -12.55
CA PHE A 112 -6.39 -5.03 -13.16
C PHE A 112 -6.67 -6.10 -12.11
N LEU A 113 -5.77 -6.25 -11.13
CA LEU A 113 -5.97 -7.19 -10.03
C LEU A 113 -7.25 -6.88 -9.24
N SER A 114 -7.53 -5.61 -9.01
CA SER A 114 -8.70 -5.13 -8.27
C SER A 114 -10.01 -5.55 -8.91
N VAL A 115 -10.18 -5.29 -10.21
CA VAL A 115 -11.42 -5.63 -10.92
C VAL A 115 -11.59 -7.14 -11.05
N PHE A 116 -10.50 -7.86 -11.32
CA PHE A 116 -10.47 -9.32 -11.33
C PHE A 116 -10.86 -9.91 -9.95
N ALA A 117 -10.23 -9.42 -8.90
CA ALA A 117 -10.44 -9.85 -7.52
C ALA A 117 -11.90 -9.66 -7.09
N MET A 118 -12.47 -8.48 -7.36
CA MET A 118 -13.84 -8.18 -7.02
C MET A 118 -14.82 -9.06 -7.80
N PHE A 119 -14.58 -9.29 -9.09
CA PHE A 119 -15.38 -10.19 -9.90
C PHE A 119 -15.35 -11.63 -9.35
N VAL A 120 -14.16 -12.17 -9.06
CA VAL A 120 -14.00 -13.55 -8.55
C VAL A 120 -14.70 -13.71 -7.19
N PHE A 121 -14.54 -12.74 -6.31
CA PHE A 121 -15.19 -12.74 -5.00
C PHE A 121 -16.71 -12.72 -5.13
N LEU A 122 -17.27 -11.76 -5.84
CA LEU A 122 -18.72 -11.61 -6.00
C LEU A 122 -19.35 -12.77 -6.77
N ARG A 123 -18.66 -13.29 -7.80
CA ARG A 123 -19.14 -14.44 -8.57
C ARG A 123 -19.39 -15.68 -7.71
N ARG A 124 -18.53 -15.90 -6.72
CA ARG A 124 -18.69 -17.02 -5.80
C ARG A 124 -19.99 -16.95 -4.99
N VAL A 125 -20.47 -15.74 -4.71
CA VAL A 125 -21.63 -15.49 -3.84
C VAL A 125 -22.90 -15.27 -4.65
N PHE A 126 -22.83 -14.49 -5.75
CA PHE A 126 -23.99 -13.95 -6.43
C PHE A 126 -24.18 -14.44 -7.87
N GLY A 127 -23.14 -15.07 -8.47
CA GLY A 127 -23.13 -15.47 -9.89
C GLY A 127 -22.52 -14.41 -10.80
N ASN A 128 -22.51 -14.69 -12.13
CA ASN A 128 -21.70 -13.92 -13.08
C ASN A 128 -22.19 -12.47 -13.29
N LEU A 129 -23.48 -12.27 -13.59
CA LEU A 129 -24.01 -10.93 -13.93
C LEU A 129 -23.94 -9.97 -12.72
N PRO A 130 -24.41 -10.34 -11.50
CA PRO A 130 -24.21 -9.48 -10.33
C PRO A 130 -22.75 -9.18 -10.04
N ALA A 131 -21.85 -10.15 -10.28
CA ALA A 131 -20.42 -9.97 -10.09
C ALA A 131 -19.81 -8.98 -11.09
N LEU A 132 -20.24 -9.02 -12.36
CA LEU A 132 -19.84 -8.04 -13.35
C LEU A 132 -20.24 -6.61 -12.93
N VAL A 133 -21.50 -6.43 -12.52
CA VAL A 133 -22.01 -5.14 -12.05
C VAL A 133 -21.20 -4.61 -10.88
N GLY A 134 -21.02 -5.44 -9.84
CA GLY A 134 -20.28 -5.03 -8.65
C GLY A 134 -18.80 -4.76 -8.92
N ALA A 135 -18.15 -5.53 -9.81
CA ALA A 135 -16.76 -5.30 -10.17
C ALA A 135 -16.56 -4.02 -10.98
N LEU A 136 -17.49 -3.69 -11.87
CA LEU A 136 -17.45 -2.44 -12.65
C LEU A 136 -17.79 -1.23 -11.78
N LEU A 137 -18.77 -1.31 -10.89
CA LEU A 137 -19.02 -0.24 -9.91
C LEU A 137 -17.83 -0.04 -8.97
N TYR A 138 -17.14 -1.11 -8.58
CA TYR A 138 -15.90 -1.03 -7.77
C TYR A 138 -14.77 -0.31 -8.51
N THR A 139 -14.71 -0.44 -9.83
CA THR A 139 -13.72 0.22 -10.67
C THR A 139 -14.12 1.68 -10.93
N TYR A 140 -15.37 1.92 -11.33
CA TYR A 140 -15.88 3.22 -11.74
C TYR A 140 -16.57 3.96 -10.58
N THR A 141 -15.81 4.24 -9.52
CA THR A 141 -16.14 5.16 -8.43
C THR A 141 -15.25 6.39 -8.49
N PRO A 142 -15.76 7.59 -8.16
CA PRO A 142 -14.93 8.81 -8.15
C PRO A 142 -13.67 8.67 -7.30
N TYR A 143 -13.76 8.05 -6.14
CA TYR A 143 -12.61 7.88 -5.24
C TYR A 143 -11.47 7.04 -5.85
N ARG A 144 -11.77 6.07 -6.72
CA ARG A 144 -10.73 5.33 -7.48
C ARG A 144 -9.94 6.25 -8.41
N ALA A 145 -10.62 7.17 -9.09
CA ALA A 145 -9.95 8.15 -9.93
C ALA A 145 -9.11 9.14 -9.10
N VAL A 146 -9.62 9.56 -7.92
CA VAL A 146 -8.86 10.39 -6.96
C VAL A 146 -7.58 9.68 -6.52
N GLN A 147 -7.67 8.42 -6.08
CA GLN A 147 -6.50 7.65 -5.67
C GLN A 147 -5.44 7.55 -6.76
N LEU A 148 -5.87 7.36 -8.00
CA LEU A 148 -4.98 7.10 -9.12
C LEU A 148 -4.39 8.38 -9.70
N TYR A 149 -5.24 9.36 -10.04
CA TYR A 149 -4.84 10.51 -10.86
C TYR A 149 -4.68 11.81 -10.08
N VAL A 150 -5.28 11.94 -8.91
CA VAL A 150 -5.15 13.14 -8.07
C VAL A 150 -4.08 12.92 -7.01
N ARG A 151 -4.22 11.85 -6.22
CA ARG A 151 -3.33 11.59 -5.09
C ARG A 151 -2.08 10.79 -5.46
N GLY A 152 -2.20 9.82 -6.35
CA GLY A 152 -1.11 8.84 -6.57
C GLY A 152 -0.89 7.94 -5.35
N ALA A 153 -1.96 7.63 -4.61
CA ALA A 153 -1.91 6.90 -3.35
C ALA A 153 -1.69 5.39 -3.57
N VAL A 154 -0.48 5.00 -3.91
CA VAL A 154 -0.14 3.64 -4.35
C VAL A 154 -0.56 2.57 -3.35
N GLY A 155 -0.30 2.76 -2.05
CA GLY A 155 -0.69 1.81 -1.02
C GLY A 155 -2.21 1.58 -0.94
N GLU A 156 -3.02 2.64 -1.09
CA GLU A 156 -4.48 2.53 -1.10
C GLU A 156 -5.00 1.79 -2.34
N VAL A 157 -4.38 1.99 -3.50
CA VAL A 157 -4.72 1.26 -4.74
C VAL A 157 -4.44 -0.24 -4.55
N TRP A 158 -3.33 -0.61 -3.89
CA TRP A 158 -3.01 -2.01 -3.55
C TRP A 158 -3.97 -2.60 -2.51
N ILE A 159 -4.37 -1.83 -1.48
CA ILE A 159 -5.45 -2.26 -0.55
C ILE A 159 -6.71 -2.62 -1.33
N MET A 160 -7.17 -1.76 -2.22
CA MET A 160 -8.37 -2.03 -3.01
C MET A 160 -8.20 -3.21 -3.98
N ALA A 161 -6.99 -3.52 -4.40
CA ALA A 161 -6.74 -4.72 -5.20
C ALA A 161 -6.84 -6.02 -4.39
N LEU A 162 -6.29 -6.02 -3.19
CA LEU A 162 -6.16 -7.23 -2.38
C LEU A 162 -7.36 -7.49 -1.46
N LEU A 163 -8.10 -6.45 -1.04
CA LEU A 163 -9.24 -6.55 -0.13
C LEU A 163 -10.30 -7.57 -0.58
N PRO A 164 -10.77 -7.58 -1.85
CA PRO A 164 -11.72 -8.60 -2.30
C PRO A 164 -11.12 -10.01 -2.32
N LEU A 165 -9.81 -10.16 -2.59
CA LEU A 165 -9.14 -11.46 -2.55
C LEU A 165 -9.03 -11.99 -1.12
N VAL A 166 -8.73 -11.12 -0.15
CA VAL A 166 -8.72 -11.50 1.27
C VAL A 166 -10.12 -11.95 1.70
N ALA A 167 -11.17 -11.20 1.35
CA ALA A 167 -12.55 -11.58 1.62
C ALA A 167 -12.92 -12.92 0.95
N TRP A 168 -12.54 -13.12 -0.29
CA TRP A 168 -12.73 -14.38 -1.01
C TRP A 168 -12.00 -15.55 -0.33
N SER A 169 -10.75 -15.34 0.08
CA SER A 169 -9.93 -16.38 0.70
C SER A 169 -10.45 -16.77 2.09
N PHE A 170 -10.90 -15.80 2.88
CA PHE A 170 -11.54 -16.04 4.18
C PHE A 170 -12.85 -16.82 4.02
N LEU A 171 -13.67 -16.45 3.03
CA LEU A 171 -14.87 -17.22 2.69
C LEU A 171 -14.53 -18.65 2.23
N LYS A 172 -13.38 -18.87 1.58
CA LYS A 172 -12.89 -20.19 1.19
C LYS A 172 -12.50 -21.02 2.40
N VAL A 173 -11.76 -20.44 3.37
CA VAL A 173 -11.40 -21.12 4.63
C VAL A 173 -12.66 -21.47 5.42
N LEU A 174 -13.63 -20.55 5.50
CA LEU A 174 -14.88 -20.77 6.21
C LEU A 174 -15.73 -21.89 5.59
N SER A 175 -15.82 -21.92 4.26
CA SER A 175 -16.64 -22.91 3.53
C SER A 175 -15.99 -24.30 3.47
N LYS A 176 -14.67 -24.36 3.34
CA LYS A 176 -13.87 -25.59 3.21
C LYS A 176 -12.60 -25.47 4.06
N PRO A 177 -12.72 -25.58 5.38
CA PRO A 177 -11.59 -25.45 6.28
C PRO A 177 -10.61 -26.61 6.07
N SER A 178 -9.40 -26.25 5.64
CA SER A 178 -8.26 -27.17 5.45
C SER A 178 -6.96 -26.40 5.62
N LEU A 179 -5.88 -27.09 5.99
CA LEU A 179 -4.56 -26.48 6.15
C LEU A 179 -4.07 -25.82 4.86
N GLY A 180 -4.30 -26.41 3.69
CA GLY A 180 -3.92 -25.82 2.40
C GLY A 180 -4.70 -24.53 2.09
N ASN A 181 -5.99 -24.44 2.48
CA ASN A 181 -6.75 -23.20 2.36
C ASN A 181 -6.28 -22.15 3.36
N VAL A 182 -5.93 -22.54 4.58
CA VAL A 182 -5.31 -21.66 5.57
C VAL A 182 -4.00 -21.09 5.03
N ALA A 183 -3.08 -21.94 4.59
CA ALA A 183 -1.78 -21.49 4.11
C ALA A 183 -1.90 -20.56 2.89
N SER A 184 -2.73 -20.89 1.89
CA SER A 184 -2.96 -20.01 0.74
C SER A 184 -3.58 -18.67 1.13
N SER A 185 -4.49 -18.66 2.11
CA SER A 185 -5.10 -17.42 2.64
C SER A 185 -4.12 -16.61 3.50
N SER A 186 -3.23 -17.29 4.24
CA SER A 186 -2.18 -16.62 5.02
C SER A 186 -1.17 -15.91 4.13
N ILE A 187 -0.77 -16.50 3.01
CA ILE A 187 0.10 -15.83 2.03
C ILE A 187 -0.60 -14.60 1.44
N LEU A 188 -1.88 -14.69 1.13
CA LEU A 188 -2.65 -13.56 0.61
C LEU A 188 -2.76 -12.44 1.65
N LEU A 189 -3.03 -12.79 2.91
CA LEU A 189 -3.09 -11.85 4.01
C LEU A 189 -1.72 -11.25 4.30
N PHE A 190 -0.62 -12.00 4.19
CA PHE A 190 0.74 -11.47 4.27
C PHE A 190 0.95 -10.32 3.27
N PHE A 191 0.67 -10.52 1.98
CA PHE A 191 0.78 -9.47 0.98
C PHE A 191 -0.13 -8.27 1.26
N PHE A 192 -1.33 -8.53 1.77
CA PHE A 192 -2.27 -7.49 2.16
C PHE A 192 -1.74 -6.65 3.34
N LEU A 193 -1.15 -7.28 4.35
CA LEU A 193 -0.60 -6.59 5.52
C LEU A 193 0.54 -5.64 5.13
N ILE A 194 1.46 -6.07 4.28
CA ILE A 194 2.60 -5.25 3.85
C ILE A 194 2.27 -4.25 2.73
N SER A 195 0.99 -4.15 2.31
CA SER A 195 0.57 -3.23 1.25
C SER A 195 0.21 -1.84 1.76
N HIS A 196 -0.11 -1.68 3.05
CA HIS A 196 -0.37 -0.37 3.68
C HIS A 196 -0.25 -0.48 5.21
N ASN A 197 0.35 0.54 5.84
CA ASN A 197 0.68 0.52 7.26
C ASN A 197 -0.54 0.30 8.19
N TYR A 198 -1.63 1.00 7.96
CA TYR A 198 -2.79 1.01 8.87
C TYR A 198 -4.05 0.43 8.23
N LEU A 199 -4.35 0.77 6.96
CA LEU A 199 -5.61 0.37 6.32
C LEU A 199 -5.74 -1.16 6.17
N SER A 200 -4.64 -1.88 6.04
CA SER A 200 -4.64 -3.34 6.00
C SER A 200 -5.20 -3.93 7.30
N PHE A 201 -4.75 -3.44 8.46
CA PHE A 201 -5.25 -3.89 9.76
C PHE A 201 -6.69 -3.43 10.02
N LEU A 202 -7.03 -2.18 9.66
CA LEU A 202 -8.38 -1.63 9.81
C LEU A 202 -9.42 -2.39 8.96
N SER A 203 -8.99 -2.99 7.85
CA SER A 203 -9.88 -3.79 6.99
C SER A 203 -10.31 -5.12 7.61
N LEU A 204 -9.50 -5.71 8.50
CA LEU A 204 -9.71 -7.08 8.98
C LEU A 204 -11.03 -7.29 9.71
N PRO A 205 -11.46 -6.43 10.67
CA PRO A 205 -12.74 -6.57 11.32
C PRO A 205 -13.92 -6.55 10.33
N LEU A 206 -13.90 -5.63 9.37
CA LEU A 206 -14.93 -5.53 8.33
C LEU A 206 -15.02 -6.82 7.51
N VAL A 207 -13.86 -7.33 7.04
CA VAL A 207 -13.83 -8.55 6.23
C VAL A 207 -14.27 -9.77 7.02
N LEU A 208 -13.83 -9.92 8.28
CA LEU A 208 -14.21 -11.03 9.14
C LEU A 208 -15.72 -11.06 9.37
N ILE A 209 -16.32 -9.92 9.75
CA ILE A 209 -17.76 -9.82 9.98
C ILE A 209 -18.53 -10.08 8.67
N LEU A 210 -18.12 -9.46 7.56
CA LEU A 210 -18.74 -9.68 6.24
C LEU A 210 -18.79 -11.17 5.88
N VAL A 211 -17.67 -11.87 6.03
CA VAL A 211 -17.58 -13.29 5.65
C VAL A 211 -18.48 -14.16 6.52
N LEU A 212 -18.69 -13.81 7.78
CA LEU A 212 -19.68 -14.48 8.65
C LEU A 212 -21.10 -14.27 8.12
N PHE A 213 -21.48 -13.06 7.70
CA PHE A 213 -22.80 -12.80 7.08
C PHE A 213 -22.98 -13.49 5.72
N LEU A 214 -21.88 -13.77 5.01
CA LEU A 214 -21.90 -14.53 3.76
C LEU A 214 -21.98 -16.04 3.94
N SER A 215 -21.95 -16.56 5.17
CA SER A 215 -22.01 -17.98 5.46
C SER A 215 -23.35 -18.41 6.07
N ASP A 216 -23.89 -19.55 5.63
CA ASP A 216 -25.18 -20.03 6.11
C ASP A 216 -25.06 -20.86 7.41
N LYS A 217 -24.00 -21.64 7.54
CA LYS A 217 -23.73 -22.47 8.74
C LYS A 217 -22.28 -22.31 9.16
N VAL A 218 -22.08 -21.88 10.40
CA VAL A 218 -20.74 -21.62 10.97
C VAL A 218 -20.56 -22.47 12.23
N ASN A 219 -19.63 -23.41 12.18
CA ASN A 219 -19.13 -24.04 13.41
C ASN A 219 -18.09 -23.10 14.03
N ILE A 220 -18.50 -22.33 15.03
CA ILE A 220 -17.68 -21.27 15.62
C ILE A 220 -16.33 -21.76 16.15
N LYS A 221 -16.28 -22.92 16.81
CA LYS A 221 -15.02 -23.48 17.34
C LYS A 221 -14.02 -23.80 16.22
N ARG A 222 -14.54 -24.38 15.12
CA ARG A 222 -13.71 -24.72 13.94
C ARG A 222 -13.22 -23.46 13.25
N VAL A 223 -14.08 -22.46 13.10
CA VAL A 223 -13.73 -21.16 12.52
C VAL A 223 -12.64 -20.48 13.33
N LEU A 224 -12.83 -20.34 14.64
CA LEU A 224 -11.85 -19.73 15.53
C LEU A 224 -10.46 -20.40 15.39
N LYS A 225 -10.42 -21.75 15.37
CA LYS A 225 -9.16 -22.49 15.20
C LYS A 225 -8.43 -22.14 13.89
N TYR A 226 -9.14 -22.20 12.75
CA TYR A 226 -8.51 -21.99 11.44
C TYR A 226 -8.17 -20.52 11.19
N PHE A 227 -9.00 -19.59 11.68
CA PHE A 227 -8.71 -18.16 11.57
C PHE A 227 -7.58 -17.72 12.52
N ALA A 228 -7.52 -18.26 13.74
CA ALA A 228 -6.38 -18.02 14.62
C ALA A 228 -5.07 -18.48 13.96
N LEU A 229 -5.04 -19.69 13.41
CA LEU A 229 -3.86 -20.20 12.70
C LEU A 229 -3.52 -19.34 11.48
N LEU A 230 -4.53 -18.94 10.68
CA LEU A 230 -4.35 -18.07 9.52
C LEU A 230 -3.72 -16.74 9.92
N ILE A 231 -4.27 -16.05 10.92
CA ILE A 231 -3.79 -14.76 11.40
C ILE A 231 -2.39 -14.90 11.98
N THR A 232 -2.13 -15.91 12.82
CA THR A 232 -0.80 -16.15 13.43
C THR A 232 0.27 -16.37 12.36
N LEU A 233 0.00 -17.22 11.36
CA LEU A 233 0.96 -17.46 10.27
C LEU A 233 1.19 -16.23 9.41
N SER A 234 0.15 -15.44 9.15
CA SER A 234 0.28 -14.20 8.37
C SER A 234 1.05 -13.11 9.12
N LEU A 235 0.75 -12.92 10.40
CA LEU A 235 1.48 -11.99 11.28
C LEU A 235 2.93 -12.46 11.47
N GLY A 236 3.15 -13.76 11.64
CA GLY A 236 4.50 -14.32 11.69
C GLY A 236 5.27 -14.04 10.40
N ALA A 237 4.71 -14.33 9.24
CA ALA A 237 5.34 -14.09 7.95
C ALA A 237 5.63 -12.61 7.66
N SER A 238 4.83 -11.68 8.17
CA SER A 238 5.02 -10.23 8.01
C SER A 238 5.76 -9.56 9.19
N SER A 239 6.21 -10.33 10.18
CA SER A 239 6.81 -9.78 11.42
C SER A 239 8.11 -9.01 11.18
N TYR A 240 8.87 -9.35 10.14
CA TYR A 240 10.08 -8.64 9.74
C TYR A 240 9.85 -7.15 9.48
N TRP A 241 8.62 -6.76 9.14
CA TRP A 241 8.24 -5.39 8.87
C TRP A 241 7.49 -4.75 10.04
N TRP A 242 6.32 -5.31 10.44
CA TRP A 242 5.47 -4.62 11.42
C TRP A 242 6.06 -4.61 12.84
N ALA A 243 6.83 -5.63 13.22
CA ALA A 243 7.35 -5.72 14.58
C ALA A 243 8.47 -4.67 14.83
N PRO A 244 9.51 -4.53 13.98
CA PRO A 244 10.44 -3.41 14.10
C PRO A 244 9.74 -2.05 14.01
N ALA A 245 8.78 -1.86 13.08
CA ALA A 245 8.06 -0.61 12.94
C ALA A 245 7.37 -0.15 14.24
N ILE A 246 6.79 -1.08 15.00
CA ILE A 246 6.14 -0.79 16.28
C ILE A 246 7.16 -0.64 17.41
N LEU A 247 8.10 -1.58 17.55
CA LEU A 247 9.02 -1.64 18.68
C LEU A 247 10.09 -0.55 18.63
N GLU A 248 10.50 -0.13 17.42
CA GLU A 248 11.48 0.92 17.19
C GLU A 248 10.84 2.29 16.91
N LYS A 249 9.50 2.44 16.99
CA LYS A 249 8.79 3.71 16.76
C LYS A 249 9.39 4.89 17.54
N LYS A 250 9.87 4.64 18.77
CA LYS A 250 10.51 5.64 19.63
C LYS A 250 11.88 6.14 19.15
N LEU A 251 12.42 5.53 18.10
CA LEU A 251 13.73 5.88 17.54
C LEU A 251 13.63 6.90 16.40
N VAL A 252 12.41 7.24 15.97
CA VAL A 252 12.15 8.24 14.94
C VAL A 252 11.17 9.29 15.43
N SER A 253 11.25 10.49 14.86
CA SER A 253 10.20 11.49 14.98
C SER A 253 8.97 11.00 14.20
N SER A 254 7.86 10.84 14.89
CA SER A 254 6.61 10.32 14.31
C SER A 254 5.50 11.36 14.30
N GLN A 255 5.85 12.64 14.25
CA GLN A 255 4.86 13.71 14.14
C GLN A 255 4.26 13.69 12.73
N THR A 256 2.94 13.47 12.65
CA THR A 256 2.24 13.65 11.38
C THR A 256 1.97 15.13 11.14
N PRO A 257 2.32 15.66 9.94
CA PRO A 257 1.98 17.04 9.60
C PRO A 257 0.48 17.20 9.27
N PHE A 258 -0.29 16.11 9.26
CA PHE A 258 -1.70 16.07 8.89
C PHE A 258 -2.55 15.60 10.08
N PRO A 259 -2.99 16.48 10.99
CA PRO A 259 -3.88 16.13 12.08
C PRO A 259 -5.21 15.58 11.53
N LEU A 260 -5.65 14.43 12.02
CA LEU A 260 -6.91 13.80 11.57
C LEU A 260 -8.11 14.76 11.65
N TYR A 261 -8.14 15.61 12.69
CA TYR A 261 -9.24 16.56 12.92
C TYR A 261 -9.46 17.54 11.77
N ASP A 262 -8.41 17.94 11.08
CA ASP A 262 -8.45 18.95 10.03
C ASP A 262 -8.94 18.43 8.67
N HIS A 263 -9.21 17.11 8.56
CA HIS A 263 -9.48 16.46 7.29
C HIS A 263 -10.83 15.72 7.23
N PHE A 264 -11.78 16.05 8.10
CA PHE A 264 -13.14 15.51 8.03
C PHE A 264 -13.93 16.19 6.92
N PRO A 265 -14.42 15.44 5.90
CA PRO A 265 -15.30 16.03 4.88
C PRO A 265 -16.67 16.38 5.46
N PHE A 266 -17.30 17.41 4.90
CA PHE A 266 -18.69 17.69 5.18
C PHE A 266 -19.61 16.70 4.45
N LEU A 267 -20.80 16.44 4.99
CA LEU A 267 -21.78 15.57 4.34
C LEU A 267 -22.08 16.02 2.91
N ARG A 268 -22.12 17.35 2.67
CA ARG A 268 -22.29 17.90 1.33
C ARG A 268 -21.22 17.40 0.36
N GLN A 269 -19.94 17.36 0.77
CA GLN A 269 -18.82 16.92 -0.06
C GLN A 269 -18.88 15.41 -0.35
N LEU A 270 -19.46 14.62 0.57
CA LEU A 270 -19.67 13.17 0.37
C LEU A 270 -20.82 12.85 -0.59
N ILE A 271 -21.85 13.70 -0.65
CA ILE A 271 -23.09 13.46 -1.40
C ILE A 271 -23.05 14.12 -2.78
N PHE A 272 -22.67 15.40 -2.86
CA PHE A 272 -22.73 16.15 -4.10
C PHE A 272 -21.48 15.97 -4.95
N PRO A 273 -21.62 15.77 -6.26
CA PRO A 273 -20.49 15.63 -7.17
C PRO A 273 -19.63 16.89 -7.19
N SER A 274 -18.34 16.71 -6.98
CA SER A 274 -17.30 17.73 -7.13
C SER A 274 -16.06 17.07 -7.73
N TRP A 275 -15.22 17.85 -8.41
CA TRP A 275 -13.95 17.34 -8.94
C TRP A 275 -12.90 18.42 -8.95
N GLY A 276 -11.66 18.05 -8.64
CA GLY A 276 -10.49 18.91 -8.68
C GLY A 276 -9.23 18.12 -8.37
N TYR A 277 -8.09 18.81 -8.46
CA TYR A 277 -6.74 18.25 -8.26
C TYR A 277 -6.01 18.92 -7.10
N GLY A 278 -6.69 19.78 -6.34
CA GLY A 278 -6.11 20.45 -5.19
C GLY A 278 -6.02 19.58 -3.94
N ALA A 279 -5.40 20.11 -2.89
CA ALA A 279 -5.19 19.43 -1.63
C ALA A 279 -6.47 19.28 -0.81
N SER A 280 -6.44 18.36 0.18
CA SER A 280 -7.40 18.34 1.30
C SER A 280 -7.00 19.40 2.30
N LEU A 281 -7.88 20.37 2.54
CA LEU A 281 -7.68 21.48 3.44
C LEU A 281 -8.72 21.46 4.56
N TRP A 282 -8.47 22.20 5.63
CA TRP A 282 -9.48 22.42 6.65
C TRP A 282 -10.69 23.20 6.10
N GLY A 283 -11.89 22.70 6.35
CA GLY A 283 -13.13 23.36 5.96
C GLY A 283 -13.70 22.86 4.63
N SER A 284 -14.51 23.70 3.96
CA SER A 284 -15.19 23.37 2.71
C SER A 284 -14.40 23.71 1.44
N GLY A 285 -13.17 24.22 1.60
CA GLY A 285 -12.31 24.69 0.51
C GLY A 285 -11.44 23.62 -0.16
N ASP A 286 -11.77 22.33 0.05
CA ASP A 286 -11.03 21.22 -0.54
C ASP A 286 -10.93 21.32 -2.05
N GLY A 287 -9.73 21.13 -2.56
CA GLY A 287 -9.47 21.15 -3.99
C GLY A 287 -9.67 19.79 -4.69
N MET A 288 -9.83 18.70 -3.92
CA MET A 288 -10.07 17.36 -4.45
C MET A 288 -11.46 16.84 -4.08
N SER A 289 -11.91 15.79 -4.77
CA SER A 289 -13.23 15.20 -4.55
C SER A 289 -13.26 14.20 -3.41
N PHE A 290 -14.28 14.30 -2.54
CA PHE A 290 -14.61 13.30 -1.51
C PHE A 290 -15.94 12.60 -1.78
N GLN A 291 -16.54 12.78 -2.95
CA GLN A 291 -17.84 12.20 -3.27
C GLN A 291 -17.84 10.67 -3.21
N ILE A 292 -18.87 10.10 -2.59
CA ILE A 292 -19.14 8.66 -2.58
C ILE A 292 -19.42 8.16 -4.01
N GLY A 293 -20.06 9.01 -4.81
CA GLY A 293 -20.48 8.74 -6.19
C GLY A 293 -21.99 8.53 -6.32
N VAL A 294 -22.56 9.17 -7.33
CA VAL A 294 -24.02 9.17 -7.57
C VAL A 294 -24.57 7.75 -7.70
N VAL A 295 -23.90 6.86 -8.45
CA VAL A 295 -24.38 5.49 -8.66
C VAL A 295 -24.32 4.68 -7.37
N ASN A 296 -23.30 4.88 -6.54
CA ASN A 296 -23.18 4.22 -5.25
C ASN A 296 -24.34 4.61 -4.31
N LEU A 297 -24.73 5.90 -4.32
CA LEU A 297 -25.89 6.40 -3.57
C LEU A 297 -27.22 5.90 -4.15
N LEU A 298 -27.37 5.85 -5.47
CA LEU A 298 -28.55 5.26 -6.12
C LEU A 298 -28.72 3.78 -5.79
N VAL A 299 -27.65 3.01 -5.75
CA VAL A 299 -27.65 1.60 -5.32
C VAL A 299 -28.08 1.48 -3.86
N LEU A 300 -27.53 2.30 -2.96
CA LEU A 300 -27.94 2.35 -1.56
C LEU A 300 -29.44 2.65 -1.44
N PHE A 301 -29.91 3.71 -2.09
CA PHE A 301 -31.31 4.13 -2.06
C PHE A 301 -32.25 3.04 -2.62
N SER A 302 -31.90 2.46 -3.76
CA SER A 302 -32.67 1.36 -4.36
C SER A 302 -32.74 0.15 -3.42
N LEU A 303 -31.65 -0.20 -2.75
CA LEU A 303 -31.63 -1.30 -1.80
C LEU A 303 -32.50 -0.99 -0.57
N LEU A 304 -32.46 0.25 -0.06
CA LEU A 304 -33.33 0.71 1.03
C LEU A 304 -34.83 0.61 0.65
N LEU A 305 -35.20 1.07 -0.55
CA LEU A 305 -36.57 0.92 -1.05
C LEU A 305 -37.04 -0.54 -1.11
N LEU A 306 -36.17 -1.44 -1.61
CA LEU A 306 -36.51 -2.88 -1.64
C LEU A 306 -36.63 -3.47 -0.24
N LEU A 307 -35.76 -3.09 0.70
CA LEU A 307 -35.81 -3.55 2.09
C LEU A 307 -37.09 -3.06 2.81
N THR A 308 -37.60 -1.89 2.45
CA THR A 308 -38.81 -1.33 3.06
C THR A 308 -40.07 -1.91 2.43
N PHE A 309 -40.18 -1.87 1.08
CA PHE A 309 -41.45 -2.14 0.40
C PHE A 309 -41.53 -3.51 -0.28
N LYS A 310 -40.41 -4.22 -0.47
CA LYS A 310 -40.34 -5.47 -1.25
C LYS A 310 -39.50 -6.55 -0.56
N ARG A 311 -39.60 -6.66 0.78
CA ARG A 311 -38.84 -7.66 1.59
C ARG A 311 -39.01 -9.09 1.10
N GLY A 312 -40.15 -9.43 0.51
CA GLY A 312 -40.43 -10.77 -0.03
C GLY A 312 -39.51 -11.20 -1.18
N LEU A 313 -38.79 -10.26 -1.81
CA LEU A 313 -37.77 -10.60 -2.83
C LEU A 313 -36.51 -11.21 -2.24
N PHE A 314 -36.28 -11.04 -0.93
CA PHE A 314 -35.07 -11.48 -0.27
C PHE A 314 -35.24 -12.83 0.40
N VAL A 315 -34.40 -13.79 0.05
CA VAL A 315 -34.18 -14.94 0.93
C VAL A 315 -33.47 -14.48 2.21
N ARG A 316 -33.72 -15.15 3.35
CA ARG A 316 -33.26 -14.73 4.68
C ARG A 316 -31.78 -14.36 4.74
N ARG A 317 -30.91 -15.06 3.99
CA ARG A 317 -29.48 -14.77 3.88
C ARG A 317 -29.21 -13.40 3.29
N PHE A 318 -29.79 -13.12 2.12
CA PHE A 318 -29.59 -11.83 1.44
C PHE A 318 -30.27 -10.68 2.17
N LEU A 319 -31.36 -10.92 2.89
CA LEU A 319 -31.97 -9.92 3.74
C LEU A 319 -31.00 -9.49 4.86
N ARG A 320 -30.46 -10.45 5.62
CA ARG A 320 -29.48 -10.17 6.68
C ARG A 320 -28.24 -9.46 6.15
N LEU A 321 -27.70 -9.94 5.01
CA LEU A 321 -26.55 -9.32 4.36
C LEU A 321 -26.86 -7.88 3.93
N SER A 322 -28.02 -7.61 3.33
CA SER A 322 -28.41 -6.27 2.91
C SER A 322 -28.51 -5.30 4.08
N VAL A 323 -29.14 -5.72 5.18
CA VAL A 323 -29.21 -4.89 6.39
C VAL A 323 -27.82 -4.62 6.94
N PHE A 324 -26.96 -5.63 7.02
CA PHE A 324 -25.57 -5.46 7.46
C PHE A 324 -24.80 -4.46 6.57
N LEU A 325 -24.90 -4.58 5.23
CA LEU A 325 -24.21 -3.69 4.29
C LEU A 325 -24.69 -2.23 4.41
N VAL A 326 -26.01 -2.04 4.54
CA VAL A 326 -26.61 -0.71 4.73
C VAL A 326 -26.14 -0.09 6.04
N LEU A 327 -26.20 -0.83 7.14
CA LEU A 327 -25.72 -0.34 8.45
C LEU A 327 -24.22 -0.02 8.39
N THR A 328 -23.41 -0.90 7.80
CA THR A 328 -21.97 -0.67 7.62
C THR A 328 -21.71 0.59 6.81
N PHE A 329 -22.47 0.82 5.74
CA PHE A 329 -22.34 2.03 4.93
C PHE A 329 -22.58 3.30 5.76
N PHE A 330 -23.64 3.35 6.54
CA PHE A 330 -23.94 4.50 7.40
C PHE A 330 -22.90 4.67 8.52
N VAL A 331 -22.40 3.58 9.10
CA VAL A 331 -21.31 3.64 10.08
C VAL A 331 -20.05 4.25 9.45
N LEU A 332 -19.67 3.84 8.23
CA LEU A 332 -18.52 4.39 7.52
C LEU A 332 -18.72 5.89 7.22
N VAL A 333 -19.91 6.31 6.76
CA VAL A 333 -20.23 7.72 6.53
C VAL A 333 -20.18 8.51 7.84
N PHE A 334 -20.68 7.96 8.93
CA PHE A 334 -20.59 8.59 10.25
C PHE A 334 -19.13 8.78 10.69
N PHE A 335 -18.27 7.77 10.51
CA PHE A 335 -16.85 7.89 10.85
C PHE A 335 -16.07 8.83 9.92
N MET A 336 -16.61 9.23 8.79
CA MET A 336 -16.08 10.32 7.96
C MET A 336 -16.58 11.72 8.41
N ASN A 337 -17.49 11.81 9.37
CA ASN A 337 -17.98 13.10 9.89
C ASN A 337 -17.24 13.49 11.18
N VAL A 338 -16.96 14.77 11.36
CA VAL A 338 -16.21 15.30 12.51
C VAL A 338 -16.83 14.93 13.86
N ARG A 339 -18.15 14.71 13.94
CA ARG A 339 -18.82 14.25 15.16
C ARG A 339 -18.32 12.89 15.65
N SER A 340 -17.67 12.10 14.80
CA SER A 340 -17.06 10.82 15.20
C SER A 340 -15.67 10.99 15.84
N TYR A 341 -15.09 12.19 15.85
CA TYR A 341 -13.72 12.41 16.35
C TYR A 341 -13.48 11.89 17.78
N PRO A 342 -14.41 12.04 18.76
CA PRO A 342 -14.22 11.45 20.08
C PRO A 342 -14.08 9.92 20.05
N LEU A 343 -14.76 9.22 19.11
CA LEU A 343 -14.64 7.77 18.95
C LEU A 343 -13.33 7.39 18.28
N TRP A 344 -12.83 8.19 17.34
CA TRP A 344 -11.50 7.97 16.75
C TRP A 344 -10.42 7.96 17.81
N ARG A 345 -10.46 8.86 18.79
CA ARG A 345 -9.49 8.94 19.91
C ARG A 345 -9.44 7.68 20.77
N LEU A 346 -10.46 6.82 20.75
CA LEU A 346 -10.47 5.53 21.44
C LEU A 346 -9.74 4.43 20.65
N ILE A 347 -9.48 4.65 19.36
CA ILE A 347 -8.83 3.66 18.48
C ILE A 347 -7.31 3.83 18.60
N PRO A 348 -6.55 2.79 18.97
CA PRO A 348 -5.09 2.88 19.02
C PRO A 348 -4.50 3.34 17.68
N PHE A 349 -3.56 4.26 17.75
CA PHE A 349 -2.85 4.79 16.56
C PHE A 349 -3.75 5.47 15.51
N TYR A 350 -4.90 6.04 15.93
CA TYR A 350 -5.85 6.71 15.02
C TYR A 350 -5.20 7.82 14.17
N ASP A 351 -4.19 8.53 14.69
CA ASP A 351 -3.47 9.60 13.99
C ASP A 351 -2.78 9.11 12.71
N PHE A 352 -2.41 7.82 12.63
CA PHE A 352 -1.82 7.25 11.41
C PHE A 352 -2.81 7.10 10.25
N ILE A 353 -4.12 7.20 10.51
CA ILE A 353 -5.11 7.29 9.43
C ILE A 353 -4.95 8.62 8.68
N GLN A 354 -4.57 9.69 9.34
CA GLN A 354 -4.39 11.06 8.83
C GLN A 354 -5.67 11.66 8.23
N PHE A 355 -6.41 10.88 7.44
CA PHE A 355 -7.54 11.33 6.63
C PHE A 355 -8.76 10.44 6.83
N PRO A 356 -9.85 10.93 7.49
CA PRO A 356 -11.07 10.15 7.68
C PRO A 356 -11.74 9.72 6.37
N TRP A 357 -11.62 10.51 5.32
CA TRP A 357 -12.16 10.20 4.00
C TRP A 357 -11.49 8.99 3.30
N ARG A 358 -10.37 8.46 3.82
CA ARG A 358 -9.84 7.14 3.40
C ARG A 358 -10.86 6.00 3.56
N LEU A 359 -11.86 6.17 4.42
CA LEU A 359 -12.98 5.22 4.56
C LEU A 359 -13.84 5.11 3.29
N LEU A 360 -13.69 6.00 2.30
CA LEU A 360 -14.27 5.86 0.96
C LEU A 360 -13.82 4.56 0.25
N ILE A 361 -12.68 3.99 0.61
CA ILE A 361 -12.26 2.63 0.19
C ILE A 361 -13.33 1.61 0.56
N TYR A 362 -13.79 1.65 1.81
CA TYR A 362 -14.74 0.69 2.34
C TYR A 362 -16.18 0.99 1.90
N THR A 363 -16.57 2.26 1.76
CA THR A 363 -17.88 2.60 1.18
C THR A 363 -17.98 2.14 -0.27
N THR A 364 -16.90 2.26 -1.06
CA THR A 364 -16.80 1.71 -2.42
C THR A 364 -16.94 0.19 -2.43
N PHE A 365 -16.25 -0.52 -1.53
CA PHE A 365 -16.33 -1.98 -1.42
C PHE A 365 -17.74 -2.43 -1.02
N VAL A 366 -18.34 -1.79 -0.01
CA VAL A 366 -19.69 -2.11 0.49
C VAL A 366 -20.76 -1.82 -0.55
N SER A 367 -20.71 -0.67 -1.23
CA SER A 367 -21.69 -0.32 -2.27
C SER A 367 -21.61 -1.24 -3.50
N SER A 368 -20.41 -1.73 -3.83
CA SER A 368 -20.24 -2.74 -4.88
C SER A 368 -20.86 -4.09 -4.49
N LEU A 369 -20.79 -4.49 -3.22
CA LEU A 369 -21.52 -5.65 -2.69
C LEU A 369 -23.04 -5.40 -2.74
N MET A 370 -23.50 -4.21 -2.36
CA MET A 370 -24.93 -3.83 -2.44
C MET A 370 -25.45 -3.94 -3.86
N SER A 371 -24.70 -3.48 -4.88
CA SER A 371 -25.10 -3.56 -6.27
C SER A 371 -25.24 -5.01 -6.75
N ALA A 372 -24.33 -5.89 -6.31
CA ALA A 372 -24.43 -7.31 -6.61
C ALA A 372 -25.64 -7.97 -5.92
N VAL A 373 -25.95 -7.61 -4.67
CA VAL A 373 -27.16 -8.07 -3.98
C VAL A 373 -28.40 -7.55 -4.71
N LEU A 374 -28.46 -6.26 -5.05
CA LEU A 374 -29.57 -5.64 -5.75
C LEU A 374 -29.90 -6.40 -7.03
N VAL A 375 -28.92 -6.60 -7.91
CA VAL A 375 -29.12 -7.35 -9.17
C VAL A 375 -29.50 -8.81 -8.90
N ARG A 376 -28.99 -9.43 -7.81
CA ARG A 376 -29.27 -10.85 -7.48
C ARG A 376 -30.68 -11.09 -7.04
N VAL A 377 -31.30 -10.16 -6.29
CA VAL A 377 -32.62 -10.34 -5.69
C VAL A 377 -33.76 -9.92 -6.61
N LEU A 378 -33.49 -9.10 -7.63
CA LEU A 378 -34.50 -8.67 -8.57
C LEU A 378 -35.02 -9.82 -9.44
N PRO A 379 -36.32 -9.77 -9.85
CA PRO A 379 -36.89 -10.70 -10.84
C PRO A 379 -36.14 -10.65 -12.18
N ASP A 380 -36.12 -11.75 -12.93
CA ASP A 380 -35.32 -11.90 -14.15
C ASP A 380 -35.58 -10.80 -15.19
N ARG A 381 -36.83 -10.35 -15.30
CA ARG A 381 -37.23 -9.23 -16.20
C ARG A 381 -36.49 -7.91 -15.86
N TRP A 382 -36.22 -7.63 -14.58
CA TRP A 382 -35.59 -6.39 -14.14
C TRP A 382 -34.07 -6.54 -13.92
N LYS A 383 -33.61 -7.78 -13.73
CA LYS A 383 -32.20 -8.09 -13.43
C LYS A 383 -31.24 -7.57 -14.52
N ASN A 384 -31.56 -7.85 -15.80
CA ASN A 384 -30.71 -7.44 -16.92
C ASN A 384 -30.77 -5.93 -17.15
N VAL A 385 -31.95 -5.33 -17.02
CA VAL A 385 -32.14 -3.88 -17.14
C VAL A 385 -31.39 -3.15 -16.05
N SER A 386 -31.55 -3.56 -14.79
CA SER A 386 -30.83 -2.94 -13.66
C SER A 386 -29.31 -3.10 -13.80
N ALA A 387 -28.84 -4.26 -14.24
CA ALA A 387 -27.43 -4.49 -14.49
C ALA A 387 -26.88 -3.54 -15.55
N LEU A 388 -27.58 -3.42 -16.69
CA LEU A 388 -27.20 -2.50 -17.77
C LEU A 388 -27.20 -1.03 -17.29
N VAL A 389 -28.25 -0.61 -16.59
CA VAL A 389 -28.36 0.76 -16.06
C VAL A 389 -27.22 1.07 -15.11
N ILE A 390 -26.92 0.19 -14.13
CA ILE A 390 -25.84 0.42 -13.18
C ILE A 390 -24.49 0.48 -13.91
N ILE A 391 -24.21 -0.42 -14.86
CA ILE A 391 -22.95 -0.42 -15.61
C ILE A 391 -22.80 0.86 -16.42
N VAL A 392 -23.82 1.22 -17.21
CA VAL A 392 -23.79 2.42 -18.07
C VAL A 392 -23.65 3.69 -17.25
N LEU A 393 -24.44 3.85 -16.18
CA LEU A 393 -24.35 5.02 -15.31
C LEU A 393 -22.99 5.09 -14.59
N SER A 394 -22.47 3.95 -14.08
CA SER A 394 -21.14 3.91 -13.46
C SER A 394 -20.07 4.38 -14.43
N PHE A 395 -20.10 3.91 -15.65
CA PHE A 395 -19.15 4.31 -16.68
C PHE A 395 -19.32 5.78 -17.08
N VAL A 396 -20.50 6.19 -17.53
CA VAL A 396 -20.74 7.52 -18.10
C VAL A 396 -20.50 8.63 -17.08
N LEU A 397 -20.96 8.45 -15.83
CA LEU A 397 -20.84 9.48 -14.80
C LEU A 397 -19.45 9.58 -14.17
N THR A 398 -18.55 8.59 -14.41
CA THR A 398 -17.25 8.60 -13.73
C THR A 398 -16.04 8.47 -14.64
N VAL A 399 -16.17 7.96 -15.87
CA VAL A 399 -15.03 7.80 -16.78
C VAL A 399 -14.28 9.11 -17.03
N GLY A 400 -14.96 10.25 -17.03
CA GLY A 400 -14.39 11.58 -17.19
C GLY A 400 -13.45 12.02 -16.06
N TYR A 401 -13.53 11.37 -14.87
CA TYR A 401 -12.64 11.60 -13.75
C TYR A 401 -11.30 10.84 -13.87
N PHE A 402 -11.26 9.75 -14.68
CA PHE A 402 -10.06 8.93 -14.86
C PHE A 402 -9.06 9.59 -15.82
N LYS A 403 -8.62 10.77 -15.45
CA LYS A 403 -7.59 11.53 -16.17
C LYS A 403 -6.72 12.31 -15.18
N PRO A 404 -5.42 12.51 -15.48
CA PRO A 404 -4.60 13.43 -14.72
C PRO A 404 -4.96 14.89 -15.02
N GLU A 405 -4.53 15.81 -14.19
CA GLU A 405 -4.65 17.25 -14.46
C GLU A 405 -3.91 17.62 -15.74
N LYS A 406 -2.65 17.16 -15.83
CA LYS A 406 -1.78 17.32 -17.02
C LYS A 406 -0.86 16.14 -17.21
N LEU A 407 -0.42 15.90 -18.43
CA LEU A 407 0.70 15.01 -18.74
C LEU A 407 1.98 15.82 -18.83
N VAL A 408 3.05 15.28 -18.23
CA VAL A 408 4.39 15.88 -18.19
C VAL A 408 5.36 14.97 -18.92
N TYR A 409 6.19 15.54 -19.79
CA TYR A 409 7.14 14.80 -20.63
C TYR A 409 8.56 14.98 -20.10
N LYS A 410 8.82 14.39 -18.93
CA LYS A 410 10.13 14.34 -18.27
C LYS A 410 10.78 12.97 -18.49
N LYS A 411 12.10 12.89 -18.35
CA LYS A 411 12.88 11.65 -18.33
C LYS A 411 13.01 11.13 -16.88
N ASP A 412 13.45 9.87 -16.74
CA ASP A 412 13.72 9.27 -15.43
C ASP A 412 14.70 10.12 -14.60
N ASP A 413 15.77 10.60 -15.23
CA ASP A 413 16.80 11.43 -14.58
C ASP A 413 16.27 12.80 -14.11
N ASP A 414 15.22 13.35 -14.71
CA ASP A 414 14.58 14.59 -14.25
C ASP A 414 13.88 14.39 -12.91
N TYR A 415 13.27 13.21 -12.71
CA TYR A 415 12.68 12.87 -11.41
C TYR A 415 13.76 12.59 -10.36
N LEU A 416 14.85 11.90 -10.74
CA LEU A 416 15.97 11.72 -9.83
C LEU A 416 16.62 13.04 -9.45
N ALA A 417 16.74 13.98 -10.41
CA ALA A 417 17.20 15.33 -10.15
C ALA A 417 16.34 16.11 -9.16
N ARG A 418 15.04 15.84 -9.13
CA ARG A 418 14.10 16.48 -8.21
C ARG A 418 14.23 15.95 -6.77
N PHE A 419 14.42 14.64 -6.60
CA PHE A 419 14.39 13.99 -5.28
C PHE A 419 15.79 13.70 -4.72
N PHE A 420 16.83 13.67 -5.58
CA PHE A 420 18.19 13.30 -5.20
C PHE A 420 19.20 14.24 -5.88
N ALA A 421 20.08 14.82 -5.08
CA ALA A 421 20.98 15.88 -5.53
C ALA A 421 21.86 15.50 -6.74
N ASP A 422 22.41 14.29 -6.72
CA ASP A 422 23.45 13.83 -7.64
C ASP A 422 23.18 12.46 -8.25
N ARG A 423 21.93 12.01 -8.31
CA ARG A 423 21.58 10.67 -8.83
C ARG A 423 21.06 10.71 -10.25
N THR A 424 21.42 9.67 -11.00
CA THR A 424 20.85 9.30 -12.29
C THR A 424 20.55 7.81 -12.29
N MET A 425 19.87 7.31 -13.31
CA MET A 425 19.63 5.88 -13.47
C MET A 425 20.93 5.07 -13.65
N GLN A 426 21.98 5.68 -14.16
CA GLN A 426 23.28 5.07 -14.43
C GLN A 426 24.31 5.26 -13.30
N GLY A 427 24.02 6.13 -12.32
CA GLY A 427 24.95 6.40 -11.23
C GLY A 427 24.86 7.80 -10.66
N ARG A 428 26.00 8.49 -10.54
CA ARG A 428 26.08 9.87 -10.03
C ARG A 428 26.24 10.89 -11.13
N ARG A 429 25.83 12.12 -10.84
CA ARG A 429 26.14 13.34 -11.63
C ARG A 429 27.34 14.04 -11.03
N ASP A 430 28.03 14.79 -11.86
CA ASP A 430 29.16 15.62 -11.42
C ASP A 430 28.72 16.91 -10.68
N SER A 431 27.45 17.30 -10.84
CA SER A 431 26.91 18.52 -10.23
C SER A 431 25.53 18.30 -9.60
N ILE A 432 25.23 19.09 -8.57
CA ILE A 432 23.90 19.11 -7.91
C ILE A 432 22.88 19.75 -8.86
N SER A 433 21.72 19.11 -8.99
CA SER A 433 20.64 19.66 -9.80
C SER A 433 20.04 20.93 -9.19
N PRO A 434 19.81 22.00 -9.97
CA PRO A 434 19.05 23.16 -9.51
C PRO A 434 17.65 22.85 -9.03
N GLU A 435 16.98 21.84 -9.61
CA GLU A 435 15.65 21.38 -9.18
C GLU A 435 15.67 20.84 -7.75
N TYR A 436 16.73 20.11 -7.39
CA TYR A 436 16.92 19.61 -6.03
C TYR A 436 17.09 20.74 -5.00
N LEU A 437 17.87 21.77 -5.35
CA LEU A 437 18.10 22.92 -4.45
C LEU A 437 16.82 23.72 -4.19
N GLY A 438 15.88 23.73 -5.14
CA GLY A 438 14.58 24.39 -5.01
C GLY A 438 13.49 23.54 -4.35
N TYR A 439 13.75 22.25 -4.12
CA TYR A 439 12.77 21.31 -3.63
C TYR A 439 13.17 20.76 -2.26
N SER A 440 12.40 21.05 -1.23
CA SER A 440 12.61 20.42 0.08
C SER A 440 11.82 19.13 0.17
N GLU A 441 12.46 18.04 0.54
CA GLU A 441 11.81 16.78 0.86
C GLU A 441 11.15 16.87 2.23
N ASP A 442 9.98 16.22 2.38
CA ASP A 442 9.35 16.02 3.67
C ASP A 442 9.86 14.73 4.32
N TYR A 443 10.52 14.88 5.46
CA TYR A 443 11.09 13.76 6.21
C TYR A 443 10.21 13.40 7.39
N LEU A 444 9.27 12.48 7.18
CA LEU A 444 8.32 12.06 8.21
C LEU A 444 8.92 11.14 9.27
N LEU A 445 10.12 10.58 9.02
CA LEU A 445 10.72 9.51 9.82
C LEU A 445 12.18 9.77 10.16
N LEU A 446 12.51 11.03 10.50
CA LEU A 446 13.85 11.39 10.92
C LEU A 446 14.24 10.63 12.20
N PRO A 447 15.48 10.12 12.29
CA PRO A 447 15.98 9.58 13.54
C PRO A 447 15.93 10.59 14.68
N LYS A 448 15.60 10.15 15.88
CA LYS A 448 15.43 11.02 17.08
C LYS A 448 16.68 11.81 17.46
N TRP A 449 17.83 11.42 16.95
CA TRP A 449 19.12 12.08 17.21
C TRP A 449 19.35 13.31 16.33
N VAL A 450 18.51 13.54 15.34
CA VAL A 450 18.55 14.71 14.46
C VAL A 450 17.89 15.88 15.19
N SER A 451 18.69 16.84 15.66
CA SER A 451 18.21 18.05 16.30
C SER A 451 17.89 19.13 15.28
N GLU A 452 18.66 19.21 14.22
CA GLU A 452 18.46 20.09 13.08
C GLU A 452 18.51 19.28 11.77
N ARG A 453 17.48 19.46 10.98
CA ARG A 453 17.37 18.80 9.67
C ARG A 453 18.42 19.37 8.70
N ALA A 454 19.10 18.50 7.98
CA ALA A 454 20.00 18.93 6.92
C ALA A 454 19.24 19.74 5.87
N LYS A 455 19.79 20.89 5.45
CA LYS A 455 19.23 21.80 4.43
C LYS A 455 20.06 21.83 3.15
N THR A 456 21.26 21.28 3.21
CA THR A 456 22.21 21.26 2.09
C THR A 456 22.93 19.93 2.06
N LYS A 457 23.38 19.54 0.89
CA LYS A 457 24.23 18.37 0.73
C LYS A 457 25.62 18.68 1.28
N PRO A 458 26.25 17.79 2.07
CA PRO A 458 27.65 17.92 2.45
C PRO A 458 28.54 17.86 1.21
N LYS A 459 29.70 18.52 1.26
CA LYS A 459 30.67 18.51 0.15
C LYS A 459 31.15 17.10 -0.15
N GLU A 460 31.48 16.38 0.89
CA GLU A 460 31.94 15.00 0.82
C GLU A 460 31.07 14.11 1.71
N LYS A 461 30.96 12.83 1.40
CA LYS A 461 30.22 11.87 2.23
C LYS A 461 30.92 11.57 3.54
N ILE A 462 32.24 11.63 3.55
CA ILE A 462 33.10 11.48 4.73
C ILE A 462 34.03 12.69 4.75
N GLU A 463 34.18 13.33 5.90
CA GLU A 463 35.07 14.46 6.14
C GLU A 463 36.01 14.18 7.31
N VAL A 464 37.23 14.76 7.28
CA VAL A 464 38.23 14.68 8.35
C VAL A 464 38.72 16.05 8.75
N THR A 465 38.92 16.31 10.03
CA THR A 465 39.34 17.62 10.53
C THR A 465 40.87 17.83 10.45
N ASN A 466 41.68 16.78 10.65
CA ASN A 466 43.13 16.90 10.71
C ASN A 466 43.78 15.72 9.97
N GLY A 467 44.03 15.85 8.68
CA GLY A 467 44.66 14.78 7.91
C GLY A 467 44.19 14.69 6.46
N ILE A 468 44.71 13.70 5.79
CA ILE A 468 44.35 13.37 4.40
C ILE A 468 43.40 12.18 4.42
N LEU A 469 42.30 12.31 3.69
CA LEU A 469 41.24 11.28 3.59
C LEU A 469 41.16 10.76 2.16
N SER A 470 41.10 9.44 2.02
CA SER A 470 40.65 8.76 0.80
C SER A 470 39.53 7.80 1.19
N TYR A 471 38.42 7.80 0.45
CA TYR A 471 37.33 6.86 0.72
C TYR A 471 36.70 6.33 -0.57
N SER A 472 36.02 5.18 -0.45
CA SER A 472 35.24 4.56 -1.50
C SER A 472 33.87 4.15 -1.00
N GLU A 473 32.83 4.36 -1.81
CA GLU A 473 31.50 3.79 -1.64
C GLU A 473 31.51 2.39 -2.25
N ILE A 474 31.56 1.34 -1.43
CA ILE A 474 31.43 -0.05 -1.88
C ILE A 474 29.98 -0.30 -2.33
N ASN A 475 29.05 0.16 -1.53
CA ASN A 475 27.63 0.27 -1.86
C ASN A 475 26.99 1.31 -0.92
N PRO A 476 25.71 1.71 -1.13
CA PRO A 476 25.06 2.77 -0.34
C PRO A 476 25.01 2.55 1.18
N VAL A 477 25.26 1.33 1.64
CA VAL A 477 25.27 0.97 3.06
C VAL A 477 26.61 0.43 3.52
N ARG A 478 27.68 0.58 2.71
CA ARG A 478 29.05 0.21 3.07
C ARG A 478 30.06 1.17 2.44
N TYR A 479 30.88 1.77 3.30
CA TYR A 479 31.94 2.69 2.91
C TYR A 479 33.24 2.27 3.56
N GLU A 480 34.34 2.39 2.82
CA GLU A 480 35.71 2.16 3.31
C GLU A 480 36.51 3.45 3.16
N ALA A 481 37.24 3.82 4.20
CA ALA A 481 38.05 5.03 4.22
C ALA A 481 39.43 4.75 4.80
N THR A 482 40.44 5.44 4.28
CA THR A 482 41.80 5.51 4.85
C THR A 482 42.06 6.96 5.21
N VAL A 483 42.44 7.20 6.46
CA VAL A 483 42.76 8.52 7.02
C VAL A 483 44.18 8.52 7.49
N THR A 484 45.04 9.40 6.94
CA THR A 484 46.35 9.69 7.50
C THR A 484 46.25 10.96 8.32
N ALA A 485 46.13 10.80 9.64
CA ALA A 485 45.93 11.88 10.59
C ALA A 485 47.28 12.42 11.07
N GLU A 486 47.52 13.72 10.96
CA GLU A 486 48.73 14.38 11.46
C GLU A 486 48.78 14.45 12.98
N LYS A 487 47.59 14.53 13.61
CA LYS A 487 47.34 14.47 15.04
C LYS A 487 45.99 13.83 15.27
N GLN A 488 45.59 13.61 16.51
CA GLN A 488 44.23 13.13 16.81
C GLN A 488 43.20 13.96 16.01
N GLY A 489 42.42 13.28 15.19
CA GLY A 489 41.44 13.87 14.29
C GLY A 489 40.02 13.40 14.55
N LEU A 490 39.07 14.12 13.97
CA LEU A 490 37.66 13.73 13.96
C LEU A 490 37.27 13.40 12.51
N VAL A 491 36.70 12.23 12.32
CA VAL A 491 36.07 11.82 11.06
C VAL A 491 34.56 11.93 11.21
N VAL A 492 33.89 12.55 10.26
CA VAL A 492 32.44 12.68 10.20
C VAL A 492 31.94 11.95 8.97
N PHE A 493 31.04 11.00 9.18
CA PHE A 493 30.33 10.30 8.12
C PHE A 493 28.89 10.84 8.04
N HIS A 494 28.58 11.57 7.00
CA HIS A 494 27.31 12.23 6.76
C HIS A 494 26.20 11.23 6.42
N SER A 495 25.88 10.38 7.39
CA SER A 495 24.72 9.51 7.38
C SER A 495 24.04 9.62 8.73
N TYR A 496 22.73 9.87 8.74
CA TYR A 496 21.99 9.93 10.01
C TYR A 496 22.20 8.64 10.81
N TYR A 497 22.61 8.83 12.08
CA TYR A 497 22.74 7.69 12.97
C TYR A 497 21.39 7.03 13.20
N PHE A 498 21.37 5.72 12.95
CA PHE A 498 20.26 4.85 13.32
C PHE A 498 20.82 3.49 13.74
N PRO A 499 20.22 2.78 14.72
CA PRO A 499 20.70 1.47 15.13
C PRO A 499 20.78 0.49 13.95
N GLY A 500 21.94 -0.04 13.72
CA GLY A 500 22.32 -0.85 12.56
C GLY A 500 23.60 -0.34 11.89
N TRP A 501 23.90 0.97 11.98
CA TRP A 501 25.22 1.44 11.58
C TRP A 501 26.30 0.97 12.56
N GLU A 502 27.28 0.26 12.04
CA GLU A 502 28.48 -0.15 12.76
C GLU A 502 29.72 0.48 12.14
N VAL A 503 30.72 0.80 12.98
CA VAL A 503 31.98 1.39 12.57
C VAL A 503 33.13 0.50 13.01
N LYS A 504 34.07 0.21 12.10
CA LYS A 504 35.35 -0.43 12.45
C LYS A 504 36.49 0.55 12.25
N LEU A 505 37.38 0.62 13.20
CA LEU A 505 38.63 1.33 13.15
C LEU A 505 39.79 0.31 13.27
N ASN A 506 40.62 0.25 12.25
CA ASN A 506 41.75 -0.69 12.19
C ASN A 506 41.33 -2.15 12.46
N GLY A 507 40.19 -2.58 11.91
CA GLY A 507 39.62 -3.91 12.05
C GLY A 507 38.84 -4.17 13.34
N LYS A 508 38.86 -3.26 14.33
CA LYS A 508 38.11 -3.38 15.59
C LYS A 508 36.83 -2.59 15.55
N THR A 509 35.71 -3.19 15.98
CA THR A 509 34.42 -2.48 16.10
C THR A 509 34.52 -1.45 17.22
N VAL A 510 34.16 -0.21 16.92
CA VAL A 510 34.13 0.93 17.84
C VAL A 510 32.75 1.55 17.89
N PRO A 511 32.37 2.23 18.99
CA PRO A 511 31.07 2.90 19.07
C PRO A 511 30.92 3.99 18.00
N ALA A 512 29.80 3.98 17.27
CA ALA A 512 29.40 5.09 16.44
C ALA A 512 28.88 6.22 17.34
N LEU A 513 29.59 7.35 17.38
CA LEU A 513 29.16 8.53 18.12
C LEU A 513 28.23 9.38 17.27
N VAL A 514 27.27 10.04 17.92
CA VAL A 514 26.35 10.95 17.22
C VAL A 514 26.94 12.35 17.17
N ASN A 515 27.00 12.92 15.98
CA ASN A 515 27.44 14.28 15.74
C ASN A 515 26.22 15.23 15.73
N GLN A 516 26.28 16.31 16.47
CA GLN A 516 25.22 17.32 16.53
C GLN A 516 25.59 18.52 15.66
N PRO A 517 24.62 19.24 15.07
CA PRO A 517 23.16 19.11 15.28
C PRO A 517 22.46 18.12 14.33
N TYR A 518 23.15 17.63 13.29
CA TYR A 518 22.54 16.83 12.23
C TYR A 518 22.26 15.38 12.59
N GLY A 519 22.83 14.88 13.71
CA GLY A 519 22.62 13.50 14.10
C GLY A 519 23.34 12.47 13.22
N ASP A 520 24.36 12.89 12.49
CA ASP A 520 25.21 12.03 11.68
C ASP A 520 26.28 11.32 12.54
N ILE A 521 27.09 10.48 11.92
CA ILE A 521 28.04 9.61 12.63
C ILE A 521 29.40 10.29 12.70
N LYS A 522 30.00 10.34 13.89
CA LYS A 522 31.38 10.78 14.10
C LYS A 522 32.23 9.72 14.75
N LEU A 523 33.54 9.80 14.49
CA LEU A 523 34.57 8.91 15.01
C LEU A 523 35.85 9.68 15.29
N GLU A 524 36.44 9.48 16.44
CA GLU A 524 37.80 9.95 16.75
C GLU A 524 38.82 8.97 16.21
N VAL A 525 39.87 9.48 15.55
CA VAL A 525 40.96 8.69 14.99
C VAL A 525 42.28 9.14 15.60
N PRO A 526 43.18 8.20 16.02
CA PRO A 526 44.52 8.55 16.51
C PRO A 526 45.40 9.08 15.38
N GLN A 527 46.55 9.67 15.77
CA GLN A 527 47.60 10.04 14.85
C GLN A 527 48.10 8.83 14.06
N GLY A 528 48.41 9.04 12.75
CA GLY A 528 48.92 8.00 11.85
C GLY A 528 47.88 7.53 10.83
N GLU A 529 48.20 6.42 10.19
CA GLU A 529 47.30 5.80 9.20
C GLU A 529 46.22 4.98 9.86
N ASN A 530 44.98 5.24 9.52
CA ASN A 530 43.81 4.59 10.07
C ASN A 530 42.89 4.08 8.96
N LYS A 531 42.48 2.81 9.02
CA LYS A 531 41.50 2.20 8.14
C LYS A 531 40.16 2.16 8.83
N ILE A 532 39.12 2.69 8.17
CA ILE A 532 37.77 2.84 8.71
C ILE A 532 36.79 2.14 7.79
N GLU A 533 35.87 1.34 8.36
CA GLU A 533 34.72 0.81 7.66
C GLU A 533 33.44 1.33 8.33
N PHE A 534 32.53 1.92 7.56
CA PHE A 534 31.15 2.18 7.95
C PHE A 534 30.26 1.19 7.22
N TYR A 535 29.46 0.42 7.94
CA TYR A 535 28.58 -0.56 7.32
C TYR A 535 27.29 -0.77 8.10
N TRP A 536 26.23 -1.09 7.35
CA TRP A 536 24.93 -1.38 7.92
C TRP A 536 24.79 -2.86 8.24
N LYS A 537 24.23 -3.16 9.41
CA LYS A 537 23.94 -4.52 9.88
C LYS A 537 22.59 -4.58 10.57
N GLU A 538 21.89 -5.71 10.43
CA GLU A 538 20.66 -5.92 11.17
C GLU A 538 20.91 -5.99 12.68
N THR A 539 20.05 -5.31 13.46
CA THR A 539 20.08 -5.41 14.92
C THR A 539 19.59 -6.78 15.39
N LYS A 540 19.96 -7.19 16.61
CA LYS A 540 19.47 -8.45 17.19
C LYS A 540 17.94 -8.53 17.19
N LEU A 541 17.25 -7.42 17.49
CA LEU A 541 15.79 -7.34 17.48
C LEU A 541 15.23 -7.62 16.07
N ARG A 542 15.72 -6.95 15.04
CA ARG A 542 15.27 -7.14 13.66
C ARG A 542 15.57 -8.55 13.18
N LEU A 543 16.76 -9.06 13.44
CA LEU A 543 17.15 -10.43 13.06
C LEU A 543 16.20 -11.49 13.65
N ILE A 544 15.75 -11.34 14.90
CA ILE A 544 14.77 -12.25 15.51
C ILE A 544 13.48 -12.27 14.68
N PHE A 545 12.93 -11.12 14.32
CA PHE A 545 11.69 -11.04 13.55
C PHE A 545 11.87 -11.43 12.09
N ASP A 546 13.04 -11.22 11.51
CA ASP A 546 13.40 -11.73 10.18
C ASP A 546 13.39 -13.27 10.20
N LEU A 547 13.98 -13.90 11.21
CA LEU A 547 13.97 -15.37 11.38
C LEU A 547 12.56 -15.92 11.61
N ILE A 548 11.74 -15.25 12.43
CA ILE A 548 10.32 -15.62 12.62
C ILE A 548 9.57 -15.56 11.29
N SER A 549 9.81 -14.53 10.49
CA SER A 549 9.18 -14.38 9.18
C SER A 549 9.59 -15.48 8.21
N VAL A 550 10.87 -15.78 8.13
CA VAL A 550 11.40 -16.88 7.29
C VAL A 550 10.81 -18.22 7.74
N ALA A 551 10.84 -18.53 9.04
CA ALA A 551 10.27 -19.77 9.58
C ALA A 551 8.76 -19.89 9.29
N SER A 552 8.01 -18.81 9.48
CA SER A 552 6.57 -18.77 9.18
C SER A 552 6.29 -18.98 7.70
N PHE A 553 7.09 -18.36 6.82
CA PHE A 553 6.95 -18.50 5.37
C PHE A 553 7.30 -19.92 4.90
N LEU A 554 8.36 -20.50 5.43
CA LEU A 554 8.73 -21.90 5.16
C LEU A 554 7.64 -22.88 5.63
N ALA A 555 7.05 -22.64 6.80
CA ALA A 555 5.92 -23.43 7.28
C ALA A 555 4.71 -23.33 6.34
N LEU A 556 4.40 -22.14 5.82
CA LEU A 556 3.33 -21.95 4.83
C LEU A 556 3.60 -22.73 3.54
N LEU A 557 4.82 -22.67 3.00
CA LEU A 557 5.21 -23.41 1.81
C LEU A 557 5.14 -24.93 2.05
N TYR A 558 5.60 -25.43 3.18
CA TYR A 558 5.51 -26.83 3.57
C TYR A 558 4.06 -27.33 3.64
N ILE A 559 3.17 -26.55 4.28
CA ILE A 559 1.74 -26.87 4.37
C ILE A 559 1.10 -26.94 2.96
N LEU A 560 1.44 -25.99 2.08
CA LEU A 560 0.94 -25.97 0.71
C LEU A 560 1.42 -27.19 -0.08
N PHE A 561 2.70 -27.51 0.00
CA PHE A 561 3.31 -28.65 -0.67
C PHE A 561 2.66 -29.97 -0.25
N ASN A 562 2.56 -30.22 1.06
CA ASN A 562 1.90 -31.42 1.58
C ASN A 562 0.41 -31.49 1.21
N SER A 563 -0.29 -30.35 1.21
CA SER A 563 -1.69 -30.31 0.80
C SER A 563 -1.87 -30.59 -0.71
N TYR A 564 -0.87 -30.26 -1.51
CA TYR A 564 -0.86 -30.55 -2.94
C TYR A 564 -0.62 -32.06 -3.22
N ILE A 565 0.36 -32.68 -2.55
CA ILE A 565 0.66 -34.11 -2.68
C ILE A 565 -0.56 -34.94 -2.30
N ARG A 566 -1.14 -34.71 -1.10
CA ARG A 566 -2.33 -35.45 -0.64
C ARG A 566 -3.54 -35.34 -1.56
N LYS A 567 -3.63 -34.30 -2.38
CA LYS A 567 -4.71 -34.16 -3.39
C LYS A 567 -4.44 -34.95 -4.67
N ARG A 568 -3.21 -35.37 -4.92
CA ARG A 568 -2.86 -36.20 -6.05
C ARG A 568 -2.98 -37.69 -5.76
N GLU A 569 -2.89 -38.07 -4.48
CA GLU A 569 -3.00 -39.45 -4.00
C GLU A 569 -4.47 -39.89 -3.79
N LEU A 570 -5.44 -38.92 -3.78
CA LEU A 570 -6.88 -39.13 -3.75
C LEU A 570 -7.50 -38.90 -5.13
#